data_75860094ae3686d3e8f94f9ec51846ca
#
_entry.id   75860094ae3686d3e8f94f9ec51846ca
#
_cell.length_a   1.000
_cell.length_b   1.000
_cell.length_c   1.000
_cell.angle_alpha   90.00
_cell.angle_beta   90.00
_cell.angle_gamma   90.00
#
_symmetry.space_group_name_H-M   'P 1'
#
loop_
_entity.id
_entity.type
_entity.pdbx_description
1 polymer ?
#
loop_
_entity_poly.entity_id
_entity_poly.type
_entity_poly.pdbx_seq_one_letter_code
_entity_poly.pdbx_strand_id
1 'polypeptide(L)'
;TLETHAKIARAFGRHRLAAEIGYERLAGQKALDEYNQQLIHAALRYGIEGGVVRLEVGADYYHDKVKSVEAENYIIPFVRLNLNLGTDGLCPFFEMDGDVRENSYRSLTKLNPYLLNPVFGTKSSVDYNGRFGIGGSIWRGKFDYRAYAGFSIRDNHLYWYSADVVQGSDILAAGLTMLPSMARQTVLSFNGEVTWRPASSFRTELGVHGYIYNDDETKLHNGAPAFDGNFSAHYDGRKISFGAGIWLQSTRKWSDYQLDAASGAESFGSVEVPFAADLRVNFDWKVSGGITLFAEGRNLINRRLYQYPWYPEYGANFTVGVKANF
;
A
#
# COMPACT_ATOMS: atom_id res chain seq x y z
N THR A 1 3.51 -2.11 -22.35
CA THR A 1 2.20 -2.28 -21.69
C THR A 1 1.13 -1.63 -22.55
N LEU A 2 0.03 -2.33 -22.75
CA LEU A 2 -1.22 -1.82 -23.31
C LEU A 2 -2.29 -2.00 -22.24
N GLU A 3 -2.97 -0.91 -21.89
CA GLU A 3 -4.06 -0.90 -20.92
C GLU A 3 -5.24 -0.13 -21.52
N THR A 4 -6.41 -0.73 -21.49
CA THR A 4 -7.66 -0.13 -21.95
C THR A 4 -8.79 -0.49 -21.01
N HIS A 5 -9.67 0.45 -20.70
CA HIS A 5 -10.87 0.18 -19.92
C HIS A 5 -12.05 1.02 -20.41
N ALA A 6 -13.24 0.49 -20.21
CA ALA A 6 -14.49 1.15 -20.50
C ALA A 6 -15.44 0.97 -19.33
N LYS A 7 -16.14 2.04 -18.97
CA LYS A 7 -17.11 2.06 -17.88
C LYS A 7 -18.40 2.70 -18.33
N ILE A 8 -19.51 2.06 -17.99
CA ILE A 8 -20.85 2.61 -18.16
C ILE A 8 -21.58 2.62 -16.84
N ALA A 9 -22.27 3.69 -16.54
CA ALA A 9 -23.08 3.79 -15.33
C ALA A 9 -24.38 4.55 -15.62
N ARG A 10 -25.48 4.10 -15.02
CA ARG A 10 -26.78 4.75 -15.09
C ARG A 10 -27.44 4.80 -13.73
N ALA A 11 -27.95 5.98 -13.37
CA ALA A 11 -28.76 6.18 -12.20
C ALA A 11 -30.24 6.29 -12.59
N PHE A 12 -31.13 5.70 -11.79
CA PHE A 12 -32.58 5.75 -11.95
C PHE A 12 -33.24 5.85 -10.56
N GLY A 13 -33.63 7.07 -10.20
CA GLY A 13 -34.11 7.37 -8.86
C GLY A 13 -33.02 7.16 -7.81
N ARG A 14 -33.29 6.28 -6.84
CA ARG A 14 -32.35 5.92 -5.76
C ARG A 14 -31.40 4.78 -6.15
N HIS A 15 -31.51 4.24 -7.35
CA HIS A 15 -30.77 3.08 -7.81
C HIS A 15 -29.68 3.51 -8.78
N ARG A 16 -28.57 2.78 -8.79
CA ARG A 16 -27.49 2.95 -9.72
C ARG A 16 -27.01 1.58 -10.18
N LEU A 17 -26.82 1.44 -11.51
CA LEU A 17 -26.18 0.28 -12.10
C LEU A 17 -24.91 0.74 -12.79
N ALA A 18 -23.81 0.03 -12.58
CA ALA A 18 -22.55 0.30 -13.26
C ALA A 18 -21.92 -1.02 -13.72
N ALA A 19 -21.34 -0.99 -14.92
CA ALA A 19 -20.54 -2.09 -15.45
C ALA A 19 -19.21 -1.52 -15.95
N GLU A 20 -18.15 -2.30 -15.80
CA GLU A 20 -16.80 -1.94 -16.21
C GLU A 20 -16.14 -3.15 -16.87
N ILE A 21 -15.35 -2.93 -17.90
CA ILE A 21 -14.49 -3.94 -18.51
C ILE A 21 -13.12 -3.32 -18.74
N GLY A 22 -12.09 -4.08 -18.42
CA GLY A 22 -10.69 -3.72 -18.59
C GLY A 22 -9.92 -4.82 -19.30
N TYR A 23 -8.92 -4.43 -20.04
CA TYR A 23 -7.94 -5.33 -20.64
C TYR A 23 -6.56 -4.74 -20.47
N GLU A 24 -5.65 -5.53 -19.90
CA GLU A 24 -4.25 -5.18 -19.75
C GLU A 24 -3.38 -6.24 -20.42
N ARG A 25 -2.37 -5.80 -21.15
CA ARG A 25 -1.37 -6.66 -21.77
C ARG A 25 0.03 -6.15 -21.48
N LEU A 26 0.82 -7.00 -20.87
CA LEU A 26 2.25 -6.82 -20.66
C LEU A 26 3.00 -7.70 -21.64
N ALA A 27 3.91 -7.12 -22.41
CA ALA A 27 4.74 -7.85 -23.34
C ALA A 27 6.21 -7.46 -23.17
N GLY A 28 7.03 -8.45 -22.89
CA GLY A 28 8.48 -8.38 -22.83
C GLY A 28 9.12 -9.11 -24.00
N GLN A 29 10.43 -8.98 -24.14
CA GLN A 29 11.24 -9.70 -25.13
C GLN A 29 12.43 -10.35 -24.46
N LYS A 30 12.98 -11.41 -25.10
CA LYS A 30 14.13 -12.18 -24.59
C LYS A 30 13.85 -12.75 -23.21
N ALA A 31 14.70 -12.45 -22.22
CA ALA A 31 14.57 -12.93 -20.85
C ALA A 31 13.27 -12.44 -20.14
N LEU A 32 12.65 -11.36 -20.63
CA LEU A 32 11.41 -10.83 -20.08
C LEU A 32 10.16 -11.42 -20.73
N ASP A 33 10.30 -12.30 -21.71
CA ASP A 33 9.17 -12.92 -22.43
C ASP A 33 8.34 -13.85 -21.50
N GLU A 34 8.96 -14.44 -20.49
CA GLU A 34 8.29 -15.26 -19.48
C GLU A 34 7.32 -14.47 -18.58
N TYR A 35 7.48 -13.14 -18.50
CA TYR A 35 6.60 -12.23 -17.78
C TYR A 35 5.46 -11.69 -18.64
N ASN A 36 5.30 -12.19 -19.87
CA ASN A 36 4.18 -11.79 -20.70
C ASN A 36 2.87 -12.20 -20.05
N GLN A 37 1.99 -11.21 -19.87
CA GLN A 37 0.74 -11.37 -19.15
C GLN A 37 -0.41 -10.71 -19.90
N GLN A 38 -1.59 -11.30 -19.77
CA GLN A 38 -2.86 -10.73 -20.19
C GLN A 38 -3.83 -10.82 -19.02
N LEU A 39 -4.40 -9.69 -18.64
CA LEU A 39 -5.39 -9.58 -17.58
C LEU A 39 -6.67 -8.98 -18.18
N ILE A 40 -7.76 -9.74 -18.08
CA ILE A 40 -9.11 -9.26 -18.42
C ILE A 40 -9.84 -9.05 -17.10
N HIS A 41 -10.45 -7.89 -16.93
CA HIS A 41 -11.25 -7.52 -15.79
C HIS A 41 -12.67 -7.17 -16.24
N ALA A 42 -13.67 -7.67 -15.53
CA ALA A 42 -15.07 -7.27 -15.72
C ALA A 42 -15.73 -7.06 -14.35
N ALA A 43 -16.40 -5.94 -14.17
CA ALA A 43 -17.08 -5.58 -12.92
C ALA A 43 -18.53 -5.25 -13.14
N LEU A 44 -19.40 -5.69 -12.23
CA LEU A 44 -20.80 -5.29 -12.15
C LEU A 44 -21.13 -4.77 -10.77
N ARG A 45 -21.74 -3.60 -10.69
CA ARG A 45 -22.13 -2.94 -9.44
C ARG A 45 -23.59 -2.51 -9.47
N TYR A 46 -24.29 -2.76 -8.41
CA TYR A 46 -25.62 -2.23 -8.15
C TYR A 46 -25.62 -1.46 -6.84
N GLY A 47 -26.10 -0.24 -6.89
CA GLY A 47 -26.19 0.65 -5.73
C GLY A 47 -27.64 1.10 -5.46
N ILE A 48 -27.93 1.26 -4.17
CA ILE A 48 -29.13 1.91 -3.68
C ILE A 48 -28.75 2.96 -2.64
N GLU A 49 -29.27 4.17 -2.81
CA GLU A 49 -29.03 5.28 -1.90
C GLU A 49 -30.36 5.77 -1.32
N GLY A 50 -30.51 5.52 -0.01
CA GLY A 50 -31.64 6.00 0.81
C GLY A 50 -31.16 6.98 1.86
N GLY A 51 -32.08 7.59 2.61
CA GLY A 51 -31.73 8.55 3.65
C GLY A 51 -30.84 7.97 4.78
N VAL A 52 -31.10 6.72 5.16
CA VAL A 52 -30.40 6.03 6.26
C VAL A 52 -29.36 5.04 5.71
N VAL A 53 -29.59 4.43 4.57
CA VAL A 53 -28.77 3.34 4.04
C VAL A 53 -28.22 3.73 2.67
N ARG A 54 -26.89 3.61 2.51
CA ARG A 54 -26.22 3.56 1.22
C ARG A 54 -25.60 2.17 1.08
N LEU A 55 -26.10 1.40 0.13
CA LEU A 55 -25.60 0.05 -0.17
C LEU A 55 -25.15 -0.01 -1.62
N GLU A 56 -23.97 -0.54 -1.84
CA GLU A 56 -23.46 -0.93 -3.16
C GLU A 56 -22.99 -2.38 -3.09
N VAL A 57 -23.44 -3.21 -4.01
CA VAL A 57 -23.07 -4.62 -4.10
C VAL A 57 -22.67 -4.96 -5.52
N GLY A 58 -21.79 -5.94 -5.65
CA GLY A 58 -21.33 -6.38 -6.98
C GLY A 58 -20.28 -7.46 -6.91
N ALA A 59 -19.66 -7.71 -8.02
CA ALA A 59 -18.52 -8.60 -8.15
C ALA A 59 -17.58 -8.13 -9.26
N ASP A 60 -16.31 -8.44 -9.09
CA ASP A 60 -15.25 -8.32 -10.07
C ASP A 60 -14.85 -9.71 -10.54
N TYR A 61 -14.79 -9.91 -11.82
CA TYR A 61 -14.24 -11.10 -12.45
C TYR A 61 -12.91 -10.74 -13.09
N TYR A 62 -11.90 -11.58 -12.87
CA TYR A 62 -10.60 -11.47 -13.50
C TYR A 62 -10.26 -12.78 -14.20
N HIS A 63 -9.74 -12.66 -15.42
CA HIS A 63 -9.07 -13.74 -16.12
C HIS A 63 -7.62 -13.35 -16.31
N ASP A 64 -6.73 -14.06 -15.63
CA ASP A 64 -5.29 -13.82 -15.62
C ASP A 64 -4.55 -14.92 -16.35
N LYS A 65 -3.73 -14.54 -17.33
CA LYS A 65 -2.89 -15.44 -18.10
C LYS A 65 -1.47 -14.93 -18.17
N VAL A 66 -0.60 -15.54 -17.37
CA VAL A 66 0.86 -15.37 -17.45
C VAL A 66 1.43 -16.45 -18.37
N LYS A 67 2.39 -16.12 -19.23
CA LYS A 67 2.93 -17.02 -20.25
C LYS A 67 3.44 -18.35 -19.70
N SER A 68 4.16 -18.30 -18.59
CA SER A 68 4.81 -19.47 -17.95
C SER A 68 3.92 -20.17 -16.91
N VAL A 69 2.69 -19.71 -16.70
CA VAL A 69 1.78 -20.22 -15.68
C VAL A 69 0.43 -20.56 -16.32
N GLU A 70 -0.28 -21.53 -15.77
CA GLU A 70 -1.65 -21.84 -16.18
C GLU A 70 -2.58 -20.64 -15.92
N ALA A 71 -3.53 -20.40 -16.83
CA ALA A 71 -4.46 -19.31 -16.70
C ALA A 71 -5.39 -19.52 -15.50
N GLU A 72 -5.61 -18.46 -14.72
CA GLU A 72 -6.42 -18.48 -13.52
C GLU A 72 -7.61 -17.51 -13.63
N ASN A 73 -8.69 -17.85 -12.94
CA ASN A 73 -9.90 -17.03 -12.90
C ASN A 73 -10.23 -16.69 -11.45
N TYR A 74 -10.54 -15.42 -11.19
CA TYR A 74 -10.86 -14.96 -9.86
C TYR A 74 -12.21 -14.23 -9.87
N ILE A 75 -13.02 -14.44 -8.83
CA ILE A 75 -14.24 -13.70 -8.57
C ILE A 75 -14.08 -13.04 -7.22
N ILE A 76 -14.11 -11.72 -7.20
CA ILE A 76 -13.95 -10.91 -6.00
C ILE A 76 -15.29 -10.24 -5.67
N PRO A 77 -15.90 -10.56 -4.52
CA PRO A 77 -17.12 -9.91 -4.10
C PRO A 77 -16.86 -8.44 -3.75
N PHE A 78 -17.86 -7.61 -4.03
CA PHE A 78 -17.84 -6.20 -3.66
C PHE A 78 -19.10 -5.86 -2.87
N VAL A 79 -18.92 -5.32 -1.67
CA VAL A 79 -19.99 -4.79 -0.82
C VAL A 79 -19.51 -3.49 -0.18
N ARG A 80 -20.32 -2.45 -0.24
CA ARG A 80 -20.13 -1.24 0.54
C ARG A 80 -21.45 -0.84 1.17
N LEU A 81 -21.54 -0.98 2.48
CA LEU A 81 -22.66 -0.58 3.28
C LEU A 81 -22.25 0.58 4.19
N ASN A 82 -22.98 1.69 4.12
CA ASN A 82 -22.85 2.79 5.06
C ASN A 82 -24.23 3.10 5.65
N LEU A 83 -24.27 3.23 6.96
CA LEU A 83 -25.49 3.54 7.70
C LEU A 83 -25.39 4.97 8.25
N ASN A 84 -26.30 5.84 7.83
CA ASN A 84 -26.46 7.16 8.42
C ASN A 84 -27.59 7.10 9.47
N LEU A 85 -27.23 7.03 10.73
CA LEU A 85 -28.18 6.87 11.84
C LEU A 85 -28.86 8.19 12.28
N GLY A 86 -28.98 9.14 11.37
CA GLY A 86 -29.67 10.41 11.61
C GLY A 86 -28.78 11.50 12.23
N THR A 87 -27.54 11.21 12.50
CA THR A 87 -26.51 12.19 12.89
C THR A 87 -25.25 11.92 12.07
N ASP A 88 -24.62 12.94 11.54
CA ASP A 88 -23.33 12.81 10.83
C ASP A 88 -22.21 12.31 11.78
N GLY A 89 -22.51 12.27 13.07
CA GLY A 89 -21.56 11.90 14.11
C GLY A 89 -21.36 10.39 14.27
N LEU A 90 -22.24 9.53 13.72
CA LEU A 90 -22.10 8.07 13.84
C LEU A 90 -22.60 7.37 12.58
N CYS A 91 -21.66 6.89 11.79
CA CYS A 91 -21.88 6.18 10.54
C CYS A 91 -21.19 4.82 10.58
N PRO A 92 -21.86 3.76 11.07
CA PRO A 92 -21.36 2.40 10.93
C PRO A 92 -21.22 2.02 9.46
N PHE A 93 -20.18 1.24 9.16
CA PHE A 93 -19.95 0.77 7.80
C PHE A 93 -19.45 -0.66 7.77
N PHE A 94 -19.71 -1.31 6.64
CA PHE A 94 -19.10 -2.58 6.25
C PHE A 94 -18.67 -2.48 4.80
N GLU A 95 -17.42 -2.91 4.53
CA GLU A 95 -16.86 -2.93 3.20
C GLU A 95 -16.26 -4.31 2.92
N MET A 96 -16.45 -4.81 1.71
CA MET A 96 -15.80 -6.00 1.18
C MET A 96 -15.36 -5.68 -0.24
N ASP A 97 -14.09 -5.87 -0.52
CA ASP A 97 -13.48 -5.62 -1.83
C ASP A 97 -12.26 -6.53 -2.03
N GLY A 98 -11.59 -6.36 -3.14
CA GLY A 98 -10.32 -7.00 -3.41
C GLY A 98 -9.77 -6.55 -4.75
N ASP A 99 -8.62 -7.11 -5.09
CA ASP A 99 -7.90 -6.75 -6.31
C ASP A 99 -7.01 -7.90 -6.77
N VAL A 100 -6.72 -7.93 -8.07
CA VAL A 100 -5.72 -8.79 -8.68
C VAL A 100 -4.59 -7.92 -9.20
N ARG A 101 -3.40 -8.08 -8.61
CA ARG A 101 -2.22 -7.30 -8.96
C ARG A 101 -1.22 -8.13 -9.73
N GLU A 102 -0.85 -7.64 -10.89
CA GLU A 102 0.18 -8.25 -11.71
C GLU A 102 1.56 -8.22 -11.05
N ASN A 103 2.29 -9.32 -11.13
CA ASN A 103 3.66 -9.43 -10.66
C ASN A 103 4.64 -9.46 -11.85
N SER A 104 4.53 -8.48 -12.72
CA SER A 104 5.43 -8.29 -13.85
C SER A 104 6.82 -7.87 -13.38
N TYR A 105 7.83 -8.08 -14.22
CA TYR A 105 9.18 -7.60 -13.92
C TYR A 105 9.22 -6.10 -13.60
N ARG A 106 8.40 -5.31 -14.30
CA ARG A 106 8.28 -3.87 -14.06
C ARG A 106 7.69 -3.55 -12.68
N SER A 107 6.63 -4.26 -12.28
CA SER A 107 6.01 -4.05 -10.96
C SER A 107 6.93 -4.53 -9.85
N LEU A 108 7.57 -5.69 -10.03
CA LEU A 108 8.52 -6.24 -9.06
C LEU A 108 9.74 -5.34 -8.85
N THR A 109 10.33 -4.79 -9.92
CA THR A 109 11.49 -3.86 -9.80
C THR A 109 11.10 -2.51 -9.22
N LYS A 110 9.86 -2.06 -9.39
CA LYS A 110 9.35 -0.87 -8.70
C LYS A 110 9.14 -1.11 -7.21
N LEU A 111 8.64 -2.29 -6.84
CA LEU A 111 8.45 -2.69 -5.46
C LEU A 111 9.80 -2.88 -4.77
N ASN A 112 10.73 -3.55 -5.43
CA ASN A 112 12.05 -3.81 -4.87
C ASN A 112 13.15 -3.63 -5.93
N PRO A 113 13.89 -2.51 -5.90
CA PRO A 113 14.94 -2.22 -6.86
C PRO A 113 16.18 -3.14 -6.73
N TYR A 114 16.27 -3.91 -5.65
CA TYR A 114 17.37 -4.85 -5.37
C TYR A 114 17.04 -6.29 -5.84
N LEU A 115 15.98 -6.44 -6.63
CA LEU A 115 15.57 -7.70 -7.21
C LEU A 115 16.71 -8.32 -8.04
N LEU A 116 17.06 -9.56 -7.72
CA LEU A 116 17.94 -10.37 -8.55
C LEU A 116 17.20 -10.81 -9.82
N ASN A 117 17.78 -10.53 -10.98
CA ASN A 117 17.19 -10.88 -12.29
C ASN A 117 17.84 -12.16 -12.85
N PRO A 118 17.10 -13.08 -13.52
CA PRO A 118 15.66 -13.07 -13.72
C PRO A 118 14.92 -13.98 -12.73
N VAL A 119 13.79 -13.52 -12.21
CA VAL A 119 12.85 -14.34 -11.45
C VAL A 119 11.72 -14.76 -12.40
N PHE A 120 11.44 -16.05 -12.51
CA PHE A 120 10.48 -16.60 -13.47
C PHE A 120 9.18 -17.02 -12.80
N GLY A 121 8.07 -16.94 -13.58
CA GLY A 121 6.83 -17.63 -13.27
C GLY A 121 6.06 -17.10 -12.06
N THR A 122 6.11 -15.79 -11.82
CA THR A 122 5.33 -15.18 -10.74
C THR A 122 3.86 -15.07 -11.14
N LYS A 123 2.97 -15.71 -10.37
CA LYS A 123 1.52 -15.51 -10.47
C LYS A 123 1.13 -14.12 -10.00
N SER A 124 -0.05 -13.65 -10.41
CA SER A 124 -0.61 -12.42 -9.82
C SER A 124 -0.95 -12.60 -8.34
N SER A 125 -0.77 -11.55 -7.57
CA SER A 125 -1.22 -11.50 -6.17
C SER A 125 -2.69 -11.13 -6.13
N VAL A 126 -3.47 -11.85 -5.32
CA VAL A 126 -4.91 -11.65 -5.18
C VAL A 126 -5.24 -11.29 -3.74
N ASP A 127 -5.87 -10.17 -3.53
CA ASP A 127 -6.29 -9.71 -2.21
C ASP A 127 -7.82 -9.75 -2.08
N TYR A 128 -8.32 -10.34 -1.01
CA TYR A 128 -9.70 -10.26 -0.57
C TYR A 128 -9.75 -9.54 0.77
N ASN A 129 -10.47 -8.43 0.84
CA ASN A 129 -10.51 -7.58 2.02
C ASN A 129 -11.92 -7.47 2.57
N GLY A 130 -12.06 -7.54 3.89
CA GLY A 130 -13.27 -7.22 4.63
C GLY A 130 -12.97 -6.18 5.70
N ARG A 131 -13.80 -5.16 5.85
CA ARG A 131 -13.63 -4.10 6.85
C ARG A 131 -14.98 -3.77 7.47
N PHE A 132 -15.00 -3.58 8.77
CA PHE A 132 -16.18 -3.08 9.48
C PHE A 132 -15.76 -2.09 10.55
N GLY A 133 -16.57 -1.08 10.75
CA GLY A 133 -16.22 -0.05 11.70
C GLY A 133 -17.25 1.05 11.82
N ILE A 134 -16.81 2.12 12.41
CA ILE A 134 -17.55 3.35 12.57
C ILE A 134 -16.73 4.53 12.05
N GLY A 135 -17.41 5.50 11.49
CA GLY A 135 -16.85 6.78 11.13
C GLY A 135 -17.88 7.88 11.38
N GLY A 136 -17.44 9.10 11.35
CA GLY A 136 -18.35 10.22 11.51
C GLY A 136 -17.65 11.56 11.51
N SER A 137 -18.49 12.58 11.48
CA SER A 137 -18.07 13.98 11.53
C SER A 137 -18.87 14.68 12.61
N ILE A 138 -18.20 15.26 13.58
CA ILE A 138 -18.80 16.01 14.69
C ILE A 138 -18.35 17.47 14.70
N TRP A 139 -19.00 18.28 15.53
CA TRP A 139 -18.71 19.71 15.64
C TRP A 139 -18.78 20.45 14.31
N ARG A 140 -19.82 20.14 13.49
CA ARG A 140 -20.04 20.77 12.16
C ARG A 140 -18.86 20.55 11.19
N GLY A 141 -18.34 19.32 11.13
CA GLY A 141 -17.25 18.98 10.21
C GLY A 141 -15.85 19.37 10.68
N LYS A 142 -15.71 19.82 11.93
CA LYS A 142 -14.39 20.15 12.47
C LYS A 142 -13.62 18.96 12.98
N PHE A 143 -14.29 17.86 13.30
CA PHE A 143 -13.66 16.66 13.80
C PHE A 143 -14.23 15.44 13.06
N ASP A 144 -13.40 14.86 12.20
CA ASP A 144 -13.71 13.62 11.49
C ASP A 144 -12.94 12.48 12.12
N TYR A 145 -13.59 11.33 12.26
CA TYR A 145 -12.94 10.12 12.75
C TYR A 145 -13.39 8.88 11.99
N ARG A 146 -12.52 7.88 11.96
CA ARG A 146 -12.81 6.55 11.43
C ARG A 146 -12.06 5.51 12.28
N ALA A 147 -12.76 4.49 12.77
CA ALA A 147 -12.16 3.37 13.48
C ALA A 147 -12.73 2.07 12.93
N TYR A 148 -11.86 1.12 12.57
CA TYR A 148 -12.31 -0.12 11.96
C TYR A 148 -11.35 -1.28 12.21
N ALA A 149 -11.92 -2.49 12.22
CA ALA A 149 -11.20 -3.73 12.09
C ALA A 149 -11.26 -4.21 10.64
N GLY A 150 -10.17 -4.76 10.16
CA GLY A 150 -10.03 -5.31 8.82
C GLY A 150 -9.51 -6.74 8.86
N PHE A 151 -9.95 -7.54 7.92
CA PHE A 151 -9.44 -8.88 7.66
C PHE A 151 -9.12 -9.00 6.17
N SER A 152 -7.93 -9.50 5.86
CA SER A 152 -7.49 -9.71 4.48
C SER A 152 -6.97 -11.12 4.29
N ILE A 153 -7.37 -11.74 3.18
CA ILE A 153 -6.75 -12.96 2.65
C ILE A 153 -6.00 -12.55 1.40
N ARG A 154 -4.71 -12.89 1.36
CA ARG A 154 -3.81 -12.55 0.26
C ARG A 154 -3.27 -13.84 -0.33
N ASP A 155 -3.75 -14.22 -1.51
CA ASP A 155 -3.22 -15.36 -2.25
C ASP A 155 -2.05 -14.90 -3.12
N ASN A 156 -1.02 -15.73 -3.24
CA ASN A 156 0.23 -15.39 -3.94
C ASN A 156 0.88 -14.08 -3.43
N HIS A 157 0.81 -13.82 -2.11
CA HIS A 157 1.46 -12.67 -1.51
C HIS A 157 2.98 -12.77 -1.68
N LEU A 158 3.61 -11.66 -2.04
CA LEU A 158 5.05 -11.58 -2.25
C LEU A 158 5.79 -11.43 -0.94
N TYR A 159 6.63 -12.40 -0.62
CA TYR A 159 7.63 -12.35 0.43
C TYR A 159 8.99 -12.08 -0.21
N TRP A 160 9.76 -11.21 0.38
CA TRP A 160 11.09 -10.90 -0.07
C TRP A 160 12.10 -11.45 0.92
N TYR A 161 13.09 -12.17 0.44
CA TYR A 161 14.21 -12.63 1.27
C TYR A 161 15.54 -12.22 0.63
N SER A 162 16.49 -11.85 1.48
CA SER A 162 17.86 -11.61 1.04
C SER A 162 18.52 -12.95 0.72
N ALA A 163 19.40 -12.94 -0.26
CA ALA A 163 20.16 -14.12 -0.64
C ALA A 163 21.61 -13.75 -0.94
N ASP A 164 22.51 -14.64 -0.56
CA ASP A 164 23.89 -14.55 -0.98
C ASP A 164 24.02 -15.01 -2.43
N VAL A 165 24.73 -14.23 -3.24
CA VAL A 165 25.10 -14.67 -4.58
C VAL A 165 26.47 -15.32 -4.49
N VAL A 166 26.48 -16.64 -4.63
CA VAL A 166 27.70 -17.44 -4.58
C VAL A 166 28.07 -17.92 -5.99
N GLN A 167 29.31 -17.71 -6.41
CA GLN A 167 29.87 -18.28 -7.62
C GLN A 167 31.13 -19.08 -7.28
N GLY A 168 31.02 -20.40 -7.32
CA GLY A 168 32.09 -21.31 -6.86
C GLY A 168 32.30 -21.20 -5.34
N SER A 169 33.51 -20.85 -4.91
CA SER A 169 33.84 -20.60 -3.50
C SER A 169 33.69 -19.13 -3.08
N ASP A 170 33.36 -18.24 -4.02
CA ASP A 170 33.36 -16.81 -3.79
C ASP A 170 31.94 -16.29 -3.58
N ILE A 171 31.71 -15.56 -2.48
CA ILE A 171 30.49 -14.82 -2.23
C ILE A 171 30.60 -13.50 -3.00
N LEU A 172 29.87 -13.39 -4.12
CA LEU A 172 29.87 -12.18 -4.96
C LEU A 172 29.08 -11.05 -4.36
N ALA A 173 28.02 -11.35 -3.60
CA ALA A 173 27.19 -10.37 -2.90
C ALA A 173 26.52 -11.06 -1.70
N ALA A 174 26.94 -10.72 -0.50
CA ALA A 174 26.34 -11.23 0.73
C ALA A 174 25.10 -10.41 1.07
N GLY A 175 23.92 -11.04 1.03
CA GLY A 175 22.65 -10.42 1.47
C GLY A 175 22.20 -9.17 0.72
N LEU A 176 22.88 -8.79 -0.37
CA LEU A 176 22.61 -7.55 -1.11
C LEU A 176 21.56 -7.68 -2.21
N THR A 177 21.15 -8.90 -2.52
CA THR A 177 20.11 -9.16 -3.52
C THR A 177 18.86 -9.68 -2.86
N MET A 178 17.71 -9.40 -3.44
CA MET A 178 16.42 -9.82 -2.94
C MET A 178 15.74 -10.72 -3.95
N LEU A 179 15.19 -11.81 -3.47
CA LEU A 179 14.40 -12.77 -4.25
C LEU A 179 12.96 -12.77 -3.74
N PRO A 180 11.96 -12.83 -4.62
CA PRO A 180 10.57 -13.00 -4.22
C PRO A 180 10.25 -14.48 -4.03
N SER A 181 9.40 -14.74 -3.04
CA SER A 181 8.66 -15.98 -2.88
C SER A 181 7.19 -15.66 -2.78
N MET A 182 6.33 -16.62 -3.04
CA MET A 182 4.89 -16.44 -3.00
C MET A 182 4.26 -17.42 -2.05
N ALA A 183 3.38 -16.92 -1.20
CA ALA A 183 2.59 -17.75 -0.32
C ALA A 183 1.26 -17.05 0.04
N ARG A 184 0.38 -17.81 0.66
CA ARG A 184 -0.84 -17.27 1.23
C ARG A 184 -0.54 -16.57 2.55
N GLN A 185 -1.15 -15.43 2.76
CA GLN A 185 -1.09 -14.65 4.00
C GLN A 185 -2.49 -14.26 4.44
N THR A 186 -2.78 -14.32 5.72
CA THR A 186 -3.95 -13.67 6.31
C THR A 186 -3.52 -12.54 7.23
N VAL A 187 -4.28 -11.45 7.22
CA VAL A 187 -3.99 -10.27 8.02
C VAL A 187 -5.23 -9.81 8.76
N LEU A 188 -5.13 -9.68 10.06
CA LEU A 188 -6.10 -8.95 10.87
C LEU A 188 -5.53 -7.56 11.17
N SER A 189 -6.31 -6.51 10.94
CA SER A 189 -5.87 -5.13 11.18
C SER A 189 -6.85 -4.36 12.05
N PHE A 190 -6.32 -3.40 12.80
CA PHE A 190 -7.07 -2.45 13.63
C PHE A 190 -6.58 -1.06 13.29
N ASN A 191 -7.50 -0.18 12.90
CA ASN A 191 -7.18 1.09 12.32
C ASN A 191 -7.98 2.21 12.99
N GLY A 192 -7.31 3.32 13.26
CA GLY A 192 -7.90 4.53 13.79
C GLY A 192 -7.36 5.76 13.07
N GLU A 193 -8.25 6.61 12.58
CA GLU A 193 -7.93 7.83 11.87
C GLU A 193 -8.73 8.99 12.45
N VAL A 194 -8.09 10.11 12.67
CA VAL A 194 -8.70 11.33 13.18
C VAL A 194 -8.19 12.52 12.40
N THR A 195 -9.09 13.39 11.97
CA THR A 195 -8.76 14.71 11.43
C THR A 195 -9.49 15.77 12.24
N TRP A 196 -8.74 16.72 12.77
CA TRP A 196 -9.29 17.84 13.53
C TRP A 196 -8.95 19.19 12.86
N ARG A 197 -9.99 19.98 12.60
CA ARG A 197 -9.94 21.30 11.94
C ARG A 197 -10.58 22.35 12.84
N PRO A 198 -9.90 22.80 13.90
CA PRO A 198 -10.47 23.82 14.81
C PRO A 198 -10.72 25.17 14.12
N ALA A 199 -9.92 25.50 13.12
CA ALA A 199 -10.05 26.69 12.29
C ALA A 199 -9.82 26.33 10.81
N SER A 200 -10.25 27.20 9.90
CA SER A 200 -10.06 27.02 8.45
C SER A 200 -8.58 26.99 8.02
N SER A 201 -7.72 27.63 8.82
CA SER A 201 -6.28 27.69 8.58
C SER A 201 -5.47 26.61 9.32
N PHE A 202 -6.10 25.76 10.12
CA PHE A 202 -5.38 24.78 10.93
C PHE A 202 -6.02 23.40 10.86
N ARG A 203 -5.21 22.38 10.61
CA ARG A 203 -5.60 20.98 10.53
C ARG A 203 -4.57 20.09 11.21
N THR A 204 -5.04 19.12 11.96
CA THR A 204 -4.22 18.00 12.44
C THR A 204 -4.80 16.68 11.98
N GLU A 205 -3.93 15.72 11.76
CA GLU A 205 -4.27 14.36 11.36
C GLU A 205 -3.50 13.36 12.23
N LEU A 206 -4.19 12.33 12.69
CA LEU A 206 -3.63 11.20 13.41
C LEU A 206 -4.09 9.92 12.74
N GLY A 207 -3.17 9.06 12.37
CA GLY A 207 -3.41 7.69 11.90
C GLY A 207 -2.67 6.70 12.78
N VAL A 208 -3.33 5.60 13.13
CA VAL A 208 -2.76 4.51 13.93
C VAL A 208 -3.23 3.18 13.35
N HIS A 209 -2.31 2.28 13.04
CA HIS A 209 -2.60 1.01 12.39
C HIS A 209 -1.85 -0.11 13.09
N GLY A 210 -2.56 -1.15 13.46
CA GLY A 210 -2.02 -2.37 14.04
C GLY A 210 -2.33 -3.58 13.19
N TYR A 211 -1.40 -4.55 13.08
CA TYR A 211 -1.53 -5.70 12.21
C TYR A 211 -1.10 -6.98 12.91
N ILE A 212 -1.86 -8.04 12.69
CA ILE A 212 -1.53 -9.41 13.07
C ILE A 212 -1.47 -10.21 11.78
N TYR A 213 -0.31 -10.77 11.49
CA TYR A 213 -0.07 -11.58 10.30
C TYR A 213 -0.08 -13.04 10.68
N ASN A 214 -0.75 -13.86 9.86
CA ASN A 214 -0.67 -15.30 9.91
C ASN A 214 -0.04 -15.79 8.60
N ASP A 215 1.19 -16.29 8.72
CA ASP A 215 2.05 -16.75 7.63
C ASP A 215 2.30 -18.26 7.77
N ASP A 216 1.30 -19.05 8.18
CA ASP A 216 1.42 -20.44 8.61
C ASP A 216 2.02 -21.38 7.54
N GLU A 217 1.88 -21.02 6.29
CA GLU A 217 2.37 -21.85 5.17
C GLU A 217 3.86 -21.64 4.87
N THR A 218 4.47 -20.60 5.44
CA THR A 218 5.87 -20.28 5.20
C THR A 218 6.59 -19.96 6.50
N LYS A 219 7.87 -20.28 6.57
CA LYS A 219 8.76 -19.78 7.63
C LYS A 219 9.32 -18.38 7.29
N LEU A 220 8.80 -17.74 6.24
CA LEU A 220 9.29 -16.47 5.76
C LEU A 220 8.65 -15.31 6.52
N HIS A 221 9.47 -14.35 6.90
CA HIS A 221 9.01 -13.08 7.45
C HIS A 221 8.66 -12.12 6.31
N ASN A 222 7.54 -11.43 6.43
CA ASN A 222 6.98 -10.59 5.38
C ASN A 222 7.59 -9.17 5.31
N GLY A 223 8.49 -8.80 6.21
CA GLY A 223 9.06 -7.46 6.28
C GLY A 223 8.07 -6.35 6.64
N ALA A 224 6.85 -6.70 7.03
CA ALA A 224 5.80 -5.76 7.36
C ALA A 224 5.81 -5.41 8.85
N PRO A 225 5.40 -4.17 9.23
CA PRO A 225 5.34 -3.75 10.62
C PRO A 225 4.12 -4.33 11.32
N ALA A 226 4.23 -4.69 12.59
CA ALA A 226 3.08 -5.01 13.42
C ALA A 226 2.28 -3.75 13.81
N PHE A 227 2.90 -2.58 13.72
CA PHE A 227 2.29 -1.29 14.03
C PHE A 227 2.94 -0.19 13.20
N ASP A 228 2.13 0.73 12.69
CA ASP A 228 2.57 2.02 12.17
C ASP A 228 1.61 3.13 12.59
N GLY A 229 2.09 4.36 12.54
CA GLY A 229 1.28 5.52 12.87
C GLY A 229 1.89 6.81 12.35
N ASN A 230 1.03 7.79 12.18
CA ASN A 230 1.44 9.13 11.77
C ASN A 230 0.65 10.19 12.53
N PHE A 231 1.31 11.28 12.83
CA PHE A 231 0.68 12.50 13.29
C PHE A 231 1.19 13.66 12.47
N SER A 232 0.30 14.55 12.05
CA SER A 232 0.68 15.78 11.35
C SER A 232 -0.15 16.96 11.80
N ALA A 233 0.43 18.14 11.71
CA ALA A 233 -0.21 19.43 11.94
C ALA A 233 0.16 20.38 10.82
N HIS A 234 -0.84 21.08 10.27
CA HIS A 234 -0.69 22.00 9.16
C HIS A 234 -1.37 23.32 9.50
N TYR A 235 -0.69 24.41 9.20
CA TYR A 235 -1.21 25.75 9.24
C TYR A 235 -1.10 26.40 7.87
N ASP A 236 -2.22 26.83 7.31
CA ASP A 236 -2.32 27.50 6.02
C ASP A 236 -2.80 28.94 6.18
N GLY A 237 -1.84 29.86 6.31
CA GLY A 237 -2.11 31.30 6.37
C GLY A 237 -2.04 31.95 4.99
N ARG A 238 -2.42 33.20 4.91
CA ARG A 238 -2.41 33.99 3.65
C ARG A 238 -1.00 34.12 3.06
N LYS A 239 0.00 34.36 3.91
CA LYS A 239 1.41 34.59 3.50
C LYS A 239 2.33 33.44 3.88
N ILE A 240 2.01 32.71 4.92
CA ILE A 240 2.86 31.67 5.48
C ILE A 240 2.04 30.40 5.65
N SER A 241 2.58 29.28 5.18
CA SER A 241 2.08 27.94 5.49
C SER A 241 3.19 27.16 6.19
N PHE A 242 2.82 26.37 7.18
CA PHE A 242 3.74 25.55 7.96
C PHE A 242 3.14 24.18 8.20
N GLY A 243 3.94 23.13 8.07
CA GLY A 243 3.56 21.77 8.39
C GLY A 243 4.64 21.07 9.20
N ALA A 244 4.22 20.26 10.14
CA ALA A 244 5.07 19.32 10.86
C ALA A 244 4.38 17.98 10.97
N GLY A 245 5.12 16.90 10.83
CA GLY A 245 4.58 15.55 10.95
C GLY A 245 5.64 14.55 11.41
N ILE A 246 5.20 13.56 12.14
CA ILE A 246 6.01 12.42 12.54
C ILE A 246 5.35 11.14 12.03
N TRP A 247 6.15 10.27 11.47
CA TRP A 247 5.77 8.92 11.11
C TRP A 247 6.56 7.93 11.95
N LEU A 248 5.89 6.90 12.42
CA LEU A 248 6.43 5.86 13.28
C LEU A 248 6.13 4.49 12.70
N GLN A 249 7.06 3.56 12.83
CA GLN A 249 6.87 2.17 12.41
C GLN A 249 7.59 1.23 13.37
N SER A 250 6.91 0.15 13.76
CA SER A 250 7.51 -0.88 14.63
C SER A 250 8.69 -1.57 13.93
N THR A 251 9.51 -2.23 14.71
CA THR A 251 10.50 -3.20 14.25
C THR A 251 9.88 -4.19 13.27
N ARG A 252 10.62 -4.55 12.22
CA ARG A 252 10.21 -5.50 11.18
C ARG A 252 11.22 -6.61 11.06
N LYS A 253 10.77 -7.81 10.69
CA LYS A 253 11.64 -8.95 10.41
C LYS A 253 11.56 -9.31 8.95
N TRP A 254 12.70 -9.58 8.35
CA TRP A 254 12.85 -10.03 6.98
C TRP A 254 13.52 -11.39 6.99
N SER A 255 13.17 -12.24 6.04
CA SER A 255 13.85 -13.51 5.86
C SER A 255 15.21 -13.31 5.19
N ASP A 256 16.17 -14.11 5.61
CA ASP A 256 17.53 -14.16 5.10
C ASP A 256 17.86 -15.62 4.74
N TYR A 257 18.09 -15.86 3.45
CA TYR A 257 18.46 -17.18 2.96
C TYR A 257 19.95 -17.40 3.19
N GLN A 258 20.28 -18.50 3.82
CA GLN A 258 21.63 -18.91 4.14
C GLN A 258 21.91 -20.27 3.56
N LEU A 259 22.96 -20.38 2.76
CA LEU A 259 23.49 -21.62 2.26
C LEU A 259 24.77 -21.96 3.02
N ASP A 260 24.77 -23.05 3.77
CA ASP A 260 26.00 -23.60 4.32
C ASP A 260 26.81 -24.26 3.22
N ALA A 261 27.87 -23.60 2.78
CA ALA A 261 28.74 -24.05 1.69
C ALA A 261 29.48 -25.38 2.00
N ALA A 262 29.63 -25.75 3.28
CA ALA A 262 30.31 -26.99 3.69
C ALA A 262 29.39 -28.20 3.65
N SER A 263 28.15 -28.05 4.07
CA SER A 263 27.16 -29.14 4.13
C SER A 263 26.16 -29.13 2.98
N GLY A 264 26.06 -28.01 2.24
CA GLY A 264 24.99 -27.76 1.27
C GLY A 264 23.62 -27.58 1.91
N ALA A 265 23.55 -27.40 3.23
CA ALA A 265 22.29 -27.22 3.92
C ALA A 265 21.75 -25.79 3.71
N GLU A 266 20.49 -25.72 3.32
CA GLU A 266 19.76 -24.46 3.16
C GLU A 266 18.98 -24.15 4.43
N SER A 267 19.03 -22.90 4.86
CA SER A 267 18.25 -22.40 6.01
C SER A 267 17.77 -20.98 5.78
N PHE A 268 16.65 -20.63 6.43
CA PHE A 268 16.17 -19.26 6.50
C PHE A 268 16.42 -18.70 7.89
N GLY A 269 17.29 -17.69 7.96
CA GLY A 269 17.46 -16.82 9.10
C GLY A 269 16.47 -15.66 9.09
N SER A 270 16.66 -14.73 10.01
CA SER A 270 15.92 -13.46 10.02
C SER A 270 16.83 -12.29 10.30
N VAL A 271 16.59 -11.20 9.57
CA VAL A 271 17.22 -9.90 9.77
C VAL A 271 16.20 -8.93 10.33
N GLU A 272 16.55 -8.28 11.41
CA GLU A 272 15.70 -7.29 12.06
C GLU A 272 16.00 -5.89 11.54
N VAL A 273 14.96 -5.21 11.04
CA VAL A 273 14.97 -3.78 10.74
C VAL A 273 14.41 -3.04 11.95
N PRO A 274 15.19 -2.15 12.57
CA PRO A 274 14.80 -1.53 13.83
C PRO A 274 13.60 -0.58 13.67
N PHE A 275 13.00 -0.21 14.80
CA PHE A 275 11.96 0.80 14.87
C PHE A 275 12.35 2.08 14.13
N ALA A 276 11.45 2.58 13.29
CA ALA A 276 11.62 3.79 12.50
C ALA A 276 10.79 4.96 13.06
N ALA A 277 11.39 6.15 13.03
CA ALA A 277 10.71 7.41 13.33
C ALA A 277 11.25 8.48 12.38
N ASP A 278 10.36 9.12 11.62
CA ASP A 278 10.71 10.17 10.66
C ASP A 278 9.95 11.44 10.99
N LEU A 279 10.66 12.46 11.47
CA LEU A 279 10.13 13.81 11.70
C LEU A 279 10.38 14.67 10.47
N ARG A 280 9.30 15.23 9.94
CA ARG A 280 9.31 16.10 8.76
C ARG A 280 8.72 17.47 9.11
N VAL A 281 9.28 18.51 8.52
CA VAL A 281 8.73 19.86 8.58
C VAL A 281 8.76 20.48 7.20
N ASN A 282 7.80 21.34 6.92
CA ASN A 282 7.78 22.15 5.71
C ASN A 282 7.33 23.56 6.05
N PHE A 283 7.87 24.52 5.32
CA PHE A 283 7.56 25.92 5.46
C PHE A 283 7.48 26.56 4.08
N ASP A 284 6.41 27.27 3.80
CA ASP A 284 6.21 28.06 2.58
C ASP A 284 5.95 29.51 2.94
N TRP A 285 6.65 30.42 2.27
CA TRP A 285 6.44 31.86 2.37
C TRP A 285 6.09 32.45 1.02
N LYS A 286 4.85 32.90 0.87
CA LYS A 286 4.33 33.62 -0.31
C LYS A 286 4.81 35.07 -0.28
N VAL A 287 5.93 35.36 -0.98
CA VAL A 287 6.56 36.70 -1.01
C VAL A 287 5.74 37.64 -1.86
N SER A 288 5.21 37.16 -2.97
CA SER A 288 4.34 37.89 -3.88
C SER A 288 3.27 36.99 -4.51
N GLY A 289 2.37 37.53 -5.32
CA GLY A 289 1.30 36.76 -5.95
C GLY A 289 1.77 35.58 -6.84
N GLY A 290 2.99 35.59 -7.30
CA GLY A 290 3.54 34.52 -8.14
C GLY A 290 4.78 33.82 -7.57
N ILE A 291 5.34 34.27 -6.42
CA ILE A 291 6.61 33.75 -5.86
C ILE A 291 6.40 33.24 -4.46
N THR A 292 6.79 31.96 -4.24
CA THR A 292 6.83 31.32 -2.94
C THR A 292 8.22 30.77 -2.67
N LEU A 293 8.80 31.12 -1.54
CA LEU A 293 10.01 30.49 -1.01
C LEU A 293 9.58 29.29 -0.16
N PHE A 294 10.28 28.18 -0.28
CA PHE A 294 9.99 27.01 0.55
C PHE A 294 11.23 26.41 1.19
N ALA A 295 11.04 25.78 2.33
CA ALA A 295 12.02 24.98 3.02
C ALA A 295 11.37 23.68 3.52
N GLU A 296 12.04 22.56 3.32
CA GLU A 296 11.60 21.25 3.78
C GLU A 296 12.74 20.57 4.53
N GLY A 297 12.41 19.92 5.65
CA GLY A 297 13.31 19.07 6.39
C GLY A 297 12.70 17.66 6.52
N ARG A 298 13.50 16.62 6.30
CA ARG A 298 13.11 15.22 6.42
C ARG A 298 14.10 14.47 7.28
N ASN A 299 13.60 13.44 7.96
CA ASN A 299 14.38 12.63 8.91
C ASN A 299 15.15 13.49 9.92
N LEU A 300 14.48 14.50 10.50
CA LEU A 300 15.10 15.46 11.40
C LEU A 300 15.56 14.86 12.74
N ILE A 301 15.05 13.66 13.09
CA ILE A 301 15.56 12.87 14.22
C ILE A 301 16.91 12.25 13.90
N ASN A 302 17.30 12.24 12.60
CA ASN A 302 18.55 11.68 12.08
C ASN A 302 18.73 10.20 12.43
N ARG A 303 17.63 9.42 12.40
CA ARG A 303 17.72 7.98 12.56
C ARG A 303 18.04 7.31 11.22
N ARG A 304 18.71 6.15 11.28
CA ARG A 304 18.85 5.29 10.11
C ARG A 304 17.49 4.65 9.84
N LEU A 305 16.87 5.06 8.75
CA LEU A 305 15.64 4.47 8.25
C LEU A 305 16.02 3.42 7.21
N TYR A 306 15.28 2.31 7.17
CA TYR A 306 15.51 1.23 6.22
C TYR A 306 14.18 0.86 5.58
N GLN A 307 14.13 0.89 4.27
CA GLN A 307 13.01 0.29 3.54
C GLN A 307 13.22 -1.22 3.42
N TYR A 308 14.44 -1.62 3.11
CA TYR A 308 14.89 -3.01 3.04
C TYR A 308 16.09 -3.23 3.97
N PRO A 309 16.35 -4.46 4.44
CA PRO A 309 17.57 -4.77 5.17
C PRO A 309 18.80 -4.32 4.36
N TRP A 310 19.83 -3.86 5.06
CA TRP A 310 21.14 -3.43 4.48
C TRP A 310 21.10 -2.13 3.67
N TYR A 311 19.93 -1.57 3.36
CA TYR A 311 19.77 -0.36 2.55
C TYR A 311 19.22 0.79 3.38
N PRO A 312 20.10 1.52 4.11
CA PRO A 312 19.68 2.70 4.86
C PRO A 312 19.33 3.85 3.93
N GLU A 313 18.25 4.55 4.25
CA GLU A 313 17.91 5.82 3.63
C GLU A 313 18.83 6.93 4.12
N TYR A 314 18.78 8.07 3.45
CA TYR A 314 19.54 9.26 3.88
C TYR A 314 19.16 9.69 5.30
N GLY A 315 20.14 10.19 6.05
CA GLY A 315 19.96 10.85 7.33
C GLY A 315 19.16 12.16 7.21
N ALA A 316 19.26 13.02 8.21
CA ALA A 316 18.61 14.33 8.17
C ALA A 316 18.99 15.09 6.89
N ASN A 317 17.98 15.55 6.16
CA ASN A 317 18.19 16.30 4.93
C ASN A 317 17.26 17.51 4.87
N PHE A 318 17.73 18.54 4.16
CA PHE A 318 17.03 19.81 4.01
C PHE A 318 17.00 20.21 2.54
N THR A 319 15.88 20.72 2.10
CA THR A 319 15.69 21.26 0.77
C THR A 319 15.13 22.67 0.90
N VAL A 320 15.71 23.61 0.17
CA VAL A 320 15.19 24.97 0.04
C VAL A 320 15.04 25.32 -1.43
N GLY A 321 14.05 26.15 -1.76
CA GLY A 321 13.82 26.50 -3.15
C GLY A 321 12.78 27.61 -3.34
N VAL A 322 12.50 27.87 -4.60
CA VAL A 322 11.58 28.91 -5.07
C VAL A 322 10.56 28.25 -6.01
N LYS A 323 9.28 28.47 -5.77
CA LYS A 323 8.18 28.13 -6.70
C LYS A 323 7.73 29.44 -7.37
N ALA A 324 7.73 29.52 -8.68
CA ALA A 324 7.24 30.66 -9.45
C ALA A 324 6.04 30.20 -10.30
N ASN A 325 4.91 30.90 -10.19
CA ASN A 325 3.71 30.71 -11.00
C ASN A 325 3.57 31.92 -11.94
N PHE A 326 3.53 31.66 -13.24
CA PHE A 326 3.43 32.66 -14.30
C PHE A 326 2.04 32.63 -14.90
#